data_dd62ac3182975387854dcf38bf8e86be
#
_entry.id   dd62ac3182975387854dcf38bf8e86be
#
_cell.length_a   1.000
_cell.length_b   1.000
_cell.length_c   1.000
_cell.angle_alpha   90.00
_cell.angle_beta   90.00
_cell.angle_gamma   90.00
#
_symmetry.space_group_name_H-M   'P 1'
#
loop_
_entity.id
_entity.type
_entity.pdbx_description
1 polymer ?
#
loop_
_entity_poly.entity_id
_entity_poly.type
_entity_poly.pdbx_seq_one_letter_code
_entity_poly.pdbx_strand_id
1 'polypeptide(L)'
;FLVPKRLVNDDGALGAENDVVCAGLEHKLGIHGSPTAVMKFGEKGGATGYLVGQENRGLATMFVMMNAARLAVGMQGVAIAEAATQRALIYAKERRQGRCHSASHSHSSAIIEHADVRRMLLTMKSFTQAARMICFATAYAQDLAQLGGDETQRQAAAHRAALLTPVAKAFATDIAVEIASLGIQVHGGMGY
;
A
#
# COMPACT_ATOMS: atom_id res chain seq x y z
N PHE A 1 -4.03 24.89 0.90
CA PHE A 1 -3.84 25.87 -0.18
C PHE A 1 -3.33 25.17 -1.44
N LEU A 2 -3.81 25.63 -2.61
CA LEU A 2 -3.17 25.36 -3.90
C LEU A 2 -2.17 26.47 -4.15
N VAL A 3 -0.90 26.12 -4.31
CA VAL A 3 0.18 27.11 -4.54
C VAL A 3 0.81 26.78 -5.88
N PRO A 4 0.44 27.48 -6.96
CA PRO A 4 0.98 27.23 -8.28
C PRO A 4 2.43 27.70 -8.37
N LYS A 5 3.26 27.02 -9.15
CA LYS A 5 4.65 27.44 -9.44
C LYS A 5 4.67 28.72 -10.27
N ARG A 6 3.73 28.88 -11.20
CA ARG A 6 3.48 30.11 -11.96
C ARG A 6 2.02 30.49 -11.78
N LEU A 7 1.77 31.76 -11.63
CA LEU A 7 0.40 32.28 -11.56
C LEU A 7 -0.31 32.03 -12.89
N VAL A 8 -1.61 31.81 -12.82
CA VAL A 8 -2.44 31.63 -14.02
C VAL A 8 -3.23 32.90 -14.23
N ASN A 9 -3.14 33.48 -15.40
CA ASN A 9 -3.87 34.67 -15.83
C ASN A 9 -5.37 34.34 -16.07
N ASP A 10 -6.21 35.34 -16.17
CA ASP A 10 -7.65 35.16 -16.39
C ASP A 10 -7.97 34.45 -17.71
N ASP A 11 -7.11 34.56 -18.72
CA ASP A 11 -7.18 33.86 -20.00
C ASP A 11 -6.68 32.40 -19.96
N GLY A 12 -6.21 31.93 -18.79
CA GLY A 12 -5.60 30.60 -18.59
C GLY A 12 -4.14 30.50 -19.00
N ALA A 13 -3.52 31.57 -19.48
CA ALA A 13 -2.09 31.58 -19.81
C ALA A 13 -1.21 31.59 -18.56
N LEU A 14 0.02 31.07 -18.70
CA LEU A 14 0.99 31.12 -17.60
C LEU A 14 1.52 32.55 -17.44
N GLY A 15 1.31 33.08 -16.24
CA GLY A 15 1.77 34.41 -15.83
C GLY A 15 3.13 34.39 -15.14
N ALA A 16 3.33 35.31 -14.19
CA ALA A 16 4.55 35.48 -13.43
C ALA A 16 4.90 34.22 -12.59
N GLU A 17 6.19 34.06 -12.31
CA GLU A 17 6.63 33.03 -11.35
C GLU A 17 6.15 33.38 -9.95
N ASN A 18 5.65 32.36 -9.26
CA ASN A 18 5.28 32.47 -7.86
C ASN A 18 6.50 32.18 -6.97
N ASP A 19 6.53 32.74 -5.78
CA ASP A 19 7.64 32.56 -4.84
C ASP A 19 7.60 31.19 -4.16
N VAL A 20 7.79 30.14 -4.98
CA VAL A 20 7.80 28.73 -4.57
C VAL A 20 9.03 28.04 -5.14
N VAL A 21 9.86 27.47 -4.28
CA VAL A 21 11.11 26.82 -4.68
C VAL A 21 11.20 25.41 -4.07
N CYS A 22 11.61 24.44 -4.88
CA CYS A 22 12.07 23.15 -4.36
C CYS A 22 13.50 23.31 -3.84
N ALA A 23 13.68 23.25 -2.52
CA ALA A 23 14.97 23.42 -1.87
C ALA A 23 15.80 22.13 -1.83
N GLY A 24 15.18 20.98 -2.03
CA GLY A 24 15.87 19.70 -2.05
C GLY A 24 14.91 18.53 -2.23
N LEU A 25 15.49 17.38 -2.55
CA LEU A 25 14.76 16.11 -2.64
C LEU A 25 15.26 15.17 -1.56
N GLU A 26 14.33 14.44 -0.94
CA GLU A 26 14.67 13.39 0.01
C GLU A 26 15.26 12.16 -0.70
N HIS A 27 16.34 11.61 -0.12
CA HIS A 27 16.90 10.34 -0.56
C HIS A 27 16.09 9.20 0.06
N LYS A 28 15.32 8.46 -0.74
CA LYS A 28 14.43 7.40 -0.30
C LYS A 28 14.96 6.01 -0.68
N LEU A 29 14.47 4.98 0.01
CA LEU A 29 14.78 3.58 -0.30
C LEU A 29 14.21 3.15 -1.68
N GLY A 30 13.08 3.72 -2.09
CA GLY A 30 12.40 3.39 -3.35
C GLY A 30 11.38 4.45 -3.75
N ILE A 31 10.58 4.12 -4.78
CA ILE A 31 9.54 5.00 -5.35
C ILE A 31 10.14 6.37 -5.74
N HIS A 32 11.25 6.34 -6.47
CA HIS A 32 11.97 7.56 -6.86
C HIS A 32 11.20 8.41 -7.88
N GLY A 33 10.31 7.78 -8.67
CA GLY A 33 9.43 8.48 -9.61
C GLY A 33 8.35 9.34 -8.95
N SER A 34 8.12 9.18 -7.63
CA SER A 34 7.26 10.04 -6.80
C SER A 34 8.15 10.75 -5.77
N PRO A 35 8.81 11.85 -6.14
CA PRO A 35 9.80 12.50 -5.27
C PRO A 35 9.15 13.07 -4.03
N THR A 36 9.86 13.00 -2.90
CA THR A 36 9.55 13.75 -1.68
C THR A 36 10.45 14.98 -1.67
N ALA A 37 9.85 16.16 -1.68
CA ALA A 37 10.58 17.44 -1.83
C ALA A 37 10.40 18.33 -0.61
N VAL A 38 11.47 19.04 -0.27
CA VAL A 38 11.42 20.15 0.67
C VAL A 38 11.04 21.40 -0.10
N MET A 39 9.83 21.91 0.15
CA MET A 39 9.32 23.11 -0.54
C MET A 39 9.46 24.34 0.35
N LYS A 40 9.91 25.44 -0.22
CA LYS A 40 9.97 26.76 0.42
C LYS A 40 9.03 27.72 -0.27
N PHE A 41 8.35 28.51 0.52
CA PHE A 41 7.33 29.46 0.07
C PHE A 41 7.66 30.84 0.64
N GLY A 42 7.60 31.88 -0.20
CA GLY A 42 7.65 33.28 0.24
C GLY A 42 9.03 33.78 0.65
N GLU A 43 10.14 33.24 0.15
CA GLU A 43 11.50 33.69 0.46
C GLU A 43 11.85 35.06 -0.18
N LYS A 44 11.14 35.46 -1.25
CA LYS A 44 11.43 36.67 -2.03
C LYS A 44 10.35 37.75 -1.92
N GLY A 45 9.45 37.65 -0.95
CA GLY A 45 8.41 38.66 -0.76
C GLY A 45 7.01 38.13 -0.56
N GLY A 46 6.81 36.83 -0.66
CA GLY A 46 5.55 36.15 -0.41
C GLY A 46 5.07 35.30 -1.56
N ALA A 47 4.49 34.14 -1.24
CA ALA A 47 3.87 33.23 -2.20
C ALA A 47 2.36 33.42 -2.24
N THR A 48 1.78 33.44 -3.43
CA THR A 48 0.32 33.42 -3.62
C THR A 48 -0.18 31.99 -3.51
N GLY A 49 -1.16 31.76 -2.65
CA GLY A 49 -1.84 30.46 -2.47
C GLY A 49 -3.34 30.64 -2.38
N TYR A 50 -4.09 29.71 -2.98
CA TYR A 50 -5.55 29.69 -2.99
C TYR A 50 -6.06 28.72 -1.93
N LEU A 51 -6.92 29.19 -1.03
CA LEU A 51 -7.50 28.36 0.03
C LEU A 51 -8.40 27.26 -0.57
N VAL A 52 -8.16 26.02 -0.15
CA VAL A 52 -9.03 24.88 -0.48
C VAL A 52 -9.83 24.50 0.76
N GLY A 53 -11.15 24.59 0.64
CA GLY A 53 -12.06 24.34 1.76
C GLY A 53 -12.17 25.53 2.72
N GLN A 54 -12.20 25.27 4.01
CA GLN A 54 -12.39 26.29 5.06
C GLN A 54 -11.07 26.53 5.82
N GLU A 55 -10.92 27.74 6.33
CA GLU A 55 -9.80 28.06 7.23
C GLU A 55 -9.74 27.10 8.43
N ASN A 56 -8.52 26.74 8.83
CA ASN A 56 -8.26 25.83 9.93
C ASN A 56 -8.81 24.40 9.78
N ARG A 57 -9.27 24.02 8.56
CA ARG A 57 -9.77 22.67 8.22
C ARG A 57 -8.87 21.90 7.26
N GLY A 58 -7.67 22.38 6.99
CA GLY A 58 -6.75 21.79 6.01
C GLY A 58 -6.40 20.31 6.29
N LEU A 59 -6.23 19.94 7.55
CA LEU A 59 -5.96 18.55 7.93
C LEU A 59 -7.17 17.63 7.58
N ALA A 60 -8.39 18.06 7.88
CA ALA A 60 -9.58 17.30 7.53
C ALA A 60 -9.74 17.16 6.00
N THR A 61 -9.46 18.22 5.26
CA THR A 61 -9.46 18.22 3.79
C THR A 61 -8.42 17.24 3.22
N MET A 62 -7.22 17.23 3.80
CA MET A 62 -6.16 16.29 3.42
C MET A 62 -6.58 14.83 3.65
N PHE A 63 -7.28 14.51 4.73
CA PHE A 63 -7.71 13.16 5.04
C PHE A 63 -8.71 12.57 4.04
N VAL A 64 -9.42 13.39 3.27
CA VAL A 64 -10.26 12.91 2.15
C VAL A 64 -9.39 12.13 1.15
N MET A 65 -8.28 12.72 0.73
CA MET A 65 -7.30 12.06 -0.15
C MET A 65 -6.55 10.93 0.56
N MET A 66 -6.09 11.17 1.79
CA MET A 66 -5.26 10.22 2.52
C MET A 66 -5.97 8.89 2.83
N ASN A 67 -7.28 8.91 3.05
CA ASN A 67 -8.02 7.68 3.29
C ASN A 67 -8.09 6.79 2.05
N ALA A 68 -8.24 7.38 0.86
CA ALA A 68 -8.13 6.65 -0.40
C ALA A 68 -6.72 6.09 -0.61
N ALA A 69 -5.70 6.91 -0.36
CA ALA A 69 -4.29 6.49 -0.45
C ALA A 69 -3.95 5.36 0.53
N ARG A 70 -4.48 5.38 1.75
CA ARG A 70 -4.26 4.30 2.75
C ARG A 70 -4.76 2.95 2.25
N LEU A 71 -5.96 2.89 1.67
CA LEU A 71 -6.48 1.65 1.11
C LEU A 71 -5.66 1.19 -0.09
N ALA A 72 -5.28 2.10 -0.99
CA ALA A 72 -4.43 1.80 -2.15
C ALA A 72 -3.07 1.21 -1.71
N VAL A 73 -2.43 1.78 -0.68
CA VAL A 73 -1.17 1.27 -0.12
C VAL A 73 -1.38 -0.09 0.56
N GLY A 74 -2.51 -0.31 1.23
CA GLY A 74 -2.88 -1.65 1.74
C GLY A 74 -2.95 -2.69 0.61
N MET A 75 -3.55 -2.33 -0.52
CA MET A 75 -3.60 -3.22 -1.70
C MET A 75 -2.23 -3.47 -2.33
N GLN A 76 -1.28 -2.51 -2.27
CA GLN A 76 0.11 -2.77 -2.66
C GLN A 76 0.73 -3.85 -1.79
N GLY A 77 0.49 -3.83 -0.48
CA GLY A 77 0.91 -4.89 0.44
C GLY A 77 0.35 -6.25 0.03
N VAL A 78 -0.95 -6.33 -0.26
CA VAL A 78 -1.59 -7.56 -0.76
C VAL A 78 -0.94 -8.06 -2.05
N ALA A 79 -0.65 -7.16 -2.99
CA ALA A 79 -0.04 -7.52 -4.28
C ALA A 79 1.36 -8.10 -4.11
N ILE A 80 2.19 -7.50 -3.24
CA ILE A 80 3.54 -7.98 -2.93
C ILE A 80 3.48 -9.35 -2.24
N ALA A 81 2.60 -9.50 -1.24
CA ALA A 81 2.40 -10.76 -0.52
C ALA A 81 1.95 -11.88 -1.47
N GLU A 82 1.01 -11.59 -2.37
CA GLU A 82 0.54 -12.56 -3.37
C GLU A 82 1.66 -12.95 -4.33
N ALA A 83 2.41 -11.99 -4.86
CA ALA A 83 3.51 -12.27 -5.79
C ALA A 83 4.59 -13.14 -5.12
N ALA A 84 4.96 -12.84 -3.87
CA ALA A 84 5.89 -13.64 -3.09
C ALA A 84 5.37 -15.07 -2.85
N THR A 85 4.09 -15.21 -2.50
CA THR A 85 3.44 -16.50 -2.25
C THR A 85 3.41 -17.37 -3.51
N GLN A 86 3.04 -16.81 -4.66
CA GLN A 86 3.00 -17.55 -5.93
C GLN A 86 4.39 -18.03 -6.33
N ARG A 87 5.40 -17.17 -6.27
CA ARG A 87 6.79 -17.53 -6.60
C ARG A 87 7.33 -18.63 -5.68
N ALA A 88 7.12 -18.48 -4.37
CA ALA A 88 7.54 -19.48 -3.39
C ALA A 88 6.86 -20.84 -3.62
N LEU A 89 5.57 -20.83 -3.96
CA LEU A 89 4.81 -22.05 -4.25
C LEU A 89 5.33 -22.77 -5.51
N ILE A 90 5.61 -22.03 -6.59
CA ILE A 90 6.17 -22.58 -7.83
C ILE A 90 7.53 -23.22 -7.53
N TYR A 91 8.42 -22.47 -6.90
CA TYR A 91 9.76 -22.95 -6.54
C TYR A 91 9.69 -24.20 -5.65
N ALA A 92 8.82 -24.21 -4.65
CA ALA A 92 8.69 -25.34 -3.72
C ALA A 92 8.19 -26.64 -4.37
N LYS A 93 7.42 -26.53 -5.46
CA LYS A 93 6.98 -27.68 -6.25
C LYS A 93 8.07 -28.25 -7.16
N GLU A 94 8.96 -27.42 -7.65
CA GLU A 94 10.02 -27.79 -8.61
C GLU A 94 11.30 -28.20 -7.91
N ARG A 95 11.71 -27.50 -6.86
CA ARG A 95 12.95 -27.75 -6.13
C ARG A 95 12.89 -29.08 -5.37
N ARG A 96 13.84 -29.94 -5.64
CA ARG A 96 14.00 -31.23 -4.95
C ARG A 96 15.22 -31.17 -4.02
N GLN A 97 15.01 -31.54 -2.75
CA GLN A 97 16.09 -31.60 -1.76
C GLN A 97 15.67 -32.42 -0.53
N GLY A 98 16.57 -33.29 -0.07
CA GLY A 98 16.30 -34.13 1.08
C GLY A 98 15.27 -35.21 0.80
N ARG A 99 14.98 -36.01 1.84
CA ARG A 99 13.90 -37.02 1.81
C ARG A 99 12.81 -36.65 2.80
N CYS A 100 11.57 -36.68 2.38
CA CYS A 100 10.44 -36.51 3.28
C CYS A 100 10.12 -37.86 3.96
N HIS A 101 9.81 -37.83 5.26
CA HIS A 101 9.46 -39.05 6.01
C HIS A 101 8.22 -39.79 5.47
N SER A 102 7.35 -39.08 4.76
CA SER A 102 6.14 -39.64 4.16
C SER A 102 6.37 -40.25 2.76
N ALA A 103 7.55 -40.07 2.18
CA ALA A 103 7.83 -40.55 0.83
C ALA A 103 8.44 -41.97 0.88
N SER A 104 7.76 -42.92 0.26
CA SER A 104 8.22 -44.29 0.06
C SER A 104 9.37 -44.44 -0.98
N HIS A 105 9.91 -43.32 -1.47
CA HIS A 105 10.86 -43.31 -2.58
C HIS A 105 12.31 -43.07 -2.13
N SER A 106 13.23 -43.74 -2.76
CA SER A 106 14.69 -43.62 -2.54
C SER A 106 15.28 -42.31 -3.03
N HIS A 107 14.52 -41.47 -3.72
CA HIS A 107 14.97 -40.22 -4.35
C HIS A 107 14.59 -38.98 -3.52
N SER A 108 15.26 -37.83 -3.82
CA SER A 108 14.95 -36.56 -3.18
C SER A 108 13.52 -36.12 -3.45
N SER A 109 12.85 -35.58 -2.42
CA SER A 109 11.48 -35.07 -2.50
C SER A 109 11.44 -33.62 -2.99
N ALA A 110 10.30 -33.20 -3.56
CA ALA A 110 10.02 -31.77 -3.75
C ALA A 110 9.95 -31.08 -2.37
N ILE A 111 10.52 -29.89 -2.25
CA ILE A 111 10.59 -29.25 -0.92
C ILE A 111 9.22 -28.93 -0.33
N ILE A 112 8.18 -28.81 -1.16
CA ILE A 112 6.80 -28.64 -0.71
C ILE A 112 6.30 -29.80 0.16
N GLU A 113 6.92 -30.98 0.08
CA GLU A 113 6.56 -32.16 0.88
C GLU A 113 7.07 -32.06 2.32
N HIS A 114 8.07 -31.22 2.59
CA HIS A 114 8.60 -31.00 3.93
C HIS A 114 7.62 -30.18 4.80
N ALA A 115 7.44 -30.63 6.04
CA ALA A 115 6.43 -30.05 6.95
C ALA A 115 6.65 -28.55 7.20
N ASP A 116 7.89 -28.10 7.38
CA ASP A 116 8.17 -26.68 7.65
C ASP A 116 7.97 -25.81 6.41
N VAL A 117 8.32 -26.27 5.22
CA VAL A 117 8.02 -25.57 3.96
C VAL A 117 6.51 -25.43 3.77
N ARG A 118 5.75 -26.50 4.06
CA ARG A 118 4.27 -26.43 4.02
C ARG A 118 3.72 -25.43 5.02
N ARG A 119 4.25 -25.40 6.24
CA ARG A 119 3.87 -24.41 7.26
C ARG A 119 4.11 -22.99 6.74
N MET A 120 5.29 -22.69 6.19
CA MET A 120 5.60 -21.38 5.62
C MET A 120 4.64 -21.00 4.50
N LEU A 121 4.40 -21.88 3.53
CA LEU A 121 3.48 -21.64 2.43
C LEU A 121 2.02 -21.43 2.89
N LEU A 122 1.57 -22.20 3.87
CA LEU A 122 0.23 -22.01 4.46
C LEU A 122 0.12 -20.69 5.20
N THR A 123 1.15 -20.30 5.95
CA THR A 123 1.21 -18.99 6.61
C THR A 123 1.13 -17.86 5.58
N MET A 124 1.97 -17.90 4.54
CA MET A 124 1.97 -16.92 3.46
C MET A 124 0.59 -16.79 2.82
N LYS A 125 -0.02 -17.91 2.45
CA LYS A 125 -1.34 -17.94 1.82
C LYS A 125 -2.43 -17.40 2.73
N SER A 126 -2.47 -17.82 4.00
CA SER A 126 -3.50 -17.43 4.96
C SER A 126 -3.47 -15.94 5.24
N PHE A 127 -2.31 -15.38 5.49
CA PHE A 127 -2.17 -13.95 5.76
C PHE A 127 -2.39 -13.09 4.52
N THR A 128 -1.97 -13.53 3.34
CA THR A 128 -2.30 -12.85 2.07
C THR A 128 -3.81 -12.77 1.88
N GLN A 129 -4.53 -13.87 2.13
CA GLN A 129 -6.00 -13.88 2.01
C GLN A 129 -6.65 -12.99 3.07
N ALA A 130 -6.19 -13.03 4.33
CA ALA A 130 -6.71 -12.17 5.39
C ALA A 130 -6.52 -10.68 5.05
N ALA A 131 -5.34 -10.28 4.57
CA ALA A 131 -5.06 -8.92 4.14
C ALA A 131 -5.97 -8.49 2.98
N ARG A 132 -6.18 -9.36 1.98
CA ARG A 132 -7.10 -9.12 0.87
C ARG A 132 -8.53 -8.93 1.35
N MET A 133 -9.01 -9.79 2.24
CA MET A 133 -10.37 -9.70 2.78
C MET A 133 -10.60 -8.41 3.56
N ILE A 134 -9.65 -7.97 4.38
CA ILE A 134 -9.75 -6.71 5.12
C ILE A 134 -9.77 -5.53 4.15
N CYS A 135 -8.91 -5.51 3.14
CA CYS A 135 -8.89 -4.43 2.13
C CYS A 135 -10.21 -4.37 1.34
N PHE A 136 -10.75 -5.51 0.90
CA PHE A 136 -12.02 -5.54 0.18
C PHE A 136 -13.22 -5.19 1.08
N ALA A 137 -13.22 -5.62 2.35
CA ALA A 137 -14.26 -5.21 3.30
C ALA A 137 -14.22 -3.69 3.54
N THR A 138 -13.02 -3.09 3.53
CA THR A 138 -12.85 -1.64 3.64
C THR A 138 -13.36 -0.92 2.39
N ALA A 139 -12.98 -1.39 1.20
CA ALA A 139 -13.46 -0.83 -0.07
C ALA A 139 -14.99 -0.89 -0.16
N TYR A 140 -15.56 -2.04 0.16
CA TYR A 140 -17.02 -2.22 0.17
C TYR A 140 -17.73 -1.27 1.15
N ALA A 141 -17.15 -1.06 2.34
CA ALA A 141 -17.69 -0.10 3.29
C ALA A 141 -17.61 1.35 2.77
N GLN A 142 -16.54 1.70 2.03
CA GLN A 142 -16.41 3.03 1.39
C GLN A 142 -17.45 3.22 0.28
N ASP A 143 -17.67 2.20 -0.55
CA ASP A 143 -18.70 2.24 -1.61
C ASP A 143 -20.09 2.38 -1.02
N LEU A 144 -20.44 1.59 0.01
CA LEU A 144 -21.72 1.69 0.70
C LEU A 144 -21.93 3.05 1.37
N ALA A 145 -20.88 3.67 1.90
CA ALA A 145 -20.96 5.01 2.49
C ALA A 145 -21.36 6.09 1.47
N GLN A 146 -21.05 5.88 0.19
CA GLN A 146 -21.36 6.80 -0.88
C GLN A 146 -22.64 6.43 -1.64
N LEU A 147 -22.84 5.16 -1.90
CA LEU A 147 -23.85 4.63 -2.83
C LEU A 147 -24.97 3.84 -2.13
N GLY A 148 -24.90 3.66 -0.81
CA GLY A 148 -25.91 2.91 -0.06
C GLY A 148 -27.32 3.51 -0.14
N GLY A 149 -28.34 2.65 0.02
CA GLY A 149 -29.74 2.98 -0.27
C GLY A 149 -30.34 4.07 0.61
N ASP A 150 -30.12 4.02 1.92
CA ASP A 150 -30.65 5.02 2.87
C ASP A 150 -29.53 5.68 3.69
N GLU A 151 -29.86 6.79 4.36
CA GLU A 151 -28.91 7.58 5.13
C GLU A 151 -28.33 6.79 6.32
N THR A 152 -29.15 5.98 6.96
CA THR A 152 -28.71 5.16 8.12
C THR A 152 -27.67 4.14 7.70
N GLN A 153 -27.88 3.48 6.55
CA GLN A 153 -26.92 2.52 5.98
C GLN A 153 -25.63 3.24 5.57
N ARG A 154 -25.71 4.39 4.90
CA ARG A 154 -24.55 5.18 4.50
C ARG A 154 -23.71 5.59 5.71
N GLN A 155 -24.35 6.05 6.78
CA GLN A 155 -23.69 6.50 8.00
C GLN A 155 -23.02 5.33 8.74
N ALA A 156 -23.69 4.18 8.88
CA ALA A 156 -23.12 2.98 9.45
C ALA A 156 -21.92 2.49 8.63
N ALA A 157 -22.02 2.52 7.31
CA ALA A 157 -20.92 2.15 6.41
C ALA A 157 -19.74 3.13 6.52
N ALA A 158 -19.99 4.43 6.66
CA ALA A 158 -18.95 5.44 6.86
C ALA A 158 -18.17 5.19 8.18
N HIS A 159 -18.86 4.90 9.27
CA HIS A 159 -18.22 4.54 10.55
C HIS A 159 -17.36 3.28 10.40
N ARG A 160 -17.88 2.25 9.71
CA ARG A 160 -17.14 1.02 9.43
C ARG A 160 -15.89 1.27 8.57
N ALA A 161 -16.02 2.08 7.52
CA ALA A 161 -14.89 2.46 6.67
C ALA A 161 -13.82 3.23 7.44
N ALA A 162 -14.23 4.17 8.32
CA ALA A 162 -13.31 4.92 9.17
C ALA A 162 -12.52 4.00 10.12
N LEU A 163 -13.17 2.98 10.69
CA LEU A 163 -12.52 1.99 11.54
C LEU A 163 -11.56 1.09 10.75
N LEU A 164 -12.01 0.57 9.60
CA LEU A 164 -11.25 -0.42 8.85
C LEU A 164 -10.08 0.16 8.06
N THR A 165 -10.15 1.40 7.61
CA THR A 165 -9.11 2.02 6.75
C THR A 165 -7.71 1.98 7.38
N PRO A 166 -7.48 2.43 8.63
CA PRO A 166 -6.15 2.32 9.25
C PRO A 166 -5.74 0.86 9.49
N VAL A 167 -6.68 -0.02 9.84
CA VAL A 167 -6.41 -1.45 10.06
C VAL A 167 -5.98 -2.11 8.76
N ALA A 168 -6.70 -1.88 7.66
CA ALA A 168 -6.37 -2.43 6.35
C ALA A 168 -4.96 -2.01 5.89
N LYS A 169 -4.64 -0.73 6.02
CA LYS A 169 -3.31 -0.22 5.66
C LYS A 169 -2.22 -0.86 6.52
N ALA A 170 -2.33 -0.78 7.84
CA ALA A 170 -1.30 -1.28 8.75
C ALA A 170 -1.10 -2.79 8.58
N PHE A 171 -2.16 -3.58 8.72
CA PHE A 171 -2.07 -5.03 8.63
C PHE A 171 -1.52 -5.51 7.28
N ALA A 172 -2.04 -4.99 6.16
CA ALA A 172 -1.61 -5.47 4.85
C ALA A 172 -0.16 -5.11 4.52
N THR A 173 0.33 -3.94 4.95
CA THR A 173 1.73 -3.56 4.69
C THR A 173 2.71 -4.28 5.60
N ASP A 174 2.39 -4.48 6.88
CA ASP A 174 3.26 -5.17 7.82
C ASP A 174 3.39 -6.65 7.45
N ILE A 175 2.25 -7.31 7.20
CA ILE A 175 2.27 -8.72 6.82
C ILE A 175 2.93 -8.98 5.45
N ALA A 176 2.91 -8.01 4.53
CA ALA A 176 3.58 -8.14 3.24
C ALA A 176 5.10 -8.30 3.40
N VAL A 177 5.71 -7.59 4.35
CA VAL A 177 7.14 -7.71 4.66
C VAL A 177 7.45 -9.09 5.22
N GLU A 178 6.64 -9.58 6.15
CA GLU A 178 6.81 -10.93 6.73
C GLU A 178 6.67 -12.02 5.66
N ILE A 179 5.66 -11.91 4.80
CA ILE A 179 5.42 -12.87 3.70
C ILE A 179 6.56 -12.84 2.69
N ALA A 180 7.06 -11.66 2.32
CA ALA A 180 8.21 -11.54 1.42
C ALA A 180 9.47 -12.21 2.04
N SER A 181 9.71 -12.01 3.33
CA SER A 181 10.78 -12.67 4.08
C SER A 181 10.62 -14.20 4.10
N LEU A 182 9.40 -14.71 4.37
CA LEU A 182 9.13 -16.16 4.28
C LEU A 182 9.37 -16.69 2.87
N GLY A 183 9.03 -15.92 1.84
CA GLY A 183 9.33 -16.26 0.45
C GLY A 183 10.81 -16.48 0.21
N ILE A 184 11.67 -15.61 0.74
CA ILE A 184 13.13 -15.76 0.70
C ILE A 184 13.54 -17.06 1.42
N GLN A 185 12.98 -17.35 2.60
CA GLN A 185 13.29 -18.57 3.34
C GLN A 185 12.92 -19.83 2.55
N VAL A 186 11.78 -19.86 1.87
CA VAL A 186 11.37 -20.98 1.01
C VAL A 186 12.37 -21.21 -0.12
N HIS A 187 12.94 -20.16 -0.70
CA HIS A 187 13.97 -20.26 -1.75
C HIS A 187 15.34 -20.67 -1.19
N GLY A 188 15.60 -20.51 0.11
CA GLY A 188 16.89 -20.78 0.72
C GLY A 188 17.98 -19.91 0.11
N GLY A 189 19.18 -20.48 -0.12
CA GLY A 189 20.30 -19.75 -0.71
C GLY A 189 20.07 -19.12 -2.09
N MET A 190 18.99 -19.52 -2.79
CA MET A 190 18.57 -18.89 -4.04
C MET A 190 17.71 -17.64 -3.83
N GLY A 191 17.34 -17.33 -2.60
CA GLY A 191 16.51 -16.19 -2.25
C GLY A 191 17.29 -14.89 -1.96
N TYR A 192 18.62 -14.98 -1.77
CA TYR A 192 19.50 -13.84 -1.43
C TYR A 192 20.87 -13.94 -2.09
#